data_0d7b1f508a496d67229316f5aeb6b595
#
_entry.id   0d7b1f508a496d67229316f5aeb6b595
#
_cell.length_a   1.000
_cell.length_b   1.000
_cell.length_c   1.000
_cell.angle_alpha   90.00
_cell.angle_beta   90.00
_cell.angle_gamma   90.00
#
_symmetry.space_group_name_H-M   'P 1'
#
loop_
_entity.id
_entity.type
_entity.pdbx_description
1 polymer ?
#
loop_
_entity_poly.entity_id
_entity_poly.type
_entity_poly.pdbx_seq_one_letter_code
_entity_poly.pdbx_strand_id
1 'polypeptide(L)'
;MHLGMASYVIITPAHNEEAFIEKTLNSVVAQTALPLKWVIVNDGSDDRTGEIVERYARHHRFMQLLQVTRPAGRDFGNKARAFNLGLETVRHLSYDYIGNLDADISLPRDYYEAILSEFDRESKLGISGGMISSFVEGQFISQDVALDSVAGAVQLFRRECFEQTGGYMALPQGGIDTAAEIIARKNGWMVQTRPELRVLEHRRTGTATARPLTARVREGKRLHALGYGFLFFCLRCVYRSMERPKLIGSVAAFYGYLISVLRRQPIVLPPDVVKYLRAEQNMKILQMVRRYGFPQR
;
A
#
# COMPACT_ATOMS: atom_id res chain seq x y z
N MET A 1 26.19 -25.65 -1.74
CA MET A 1 25.55 -24.40 -1.32
C MET A 1 24.07 -24.69 -1.20
N HIS A 2 23.54 -24.83 0.00
CA HIS A 2 22.08 -24.79 0.19
C HIS A 2 21.67 -23.37 -0.14
N LEU A 3 21.00 -23.18 -1.28
CA LEU A 3 20.16 -22.02 -1.52
C LEU A 3 19.02 -22.14 -0.52
N GLY A 4 19.18 -21.56 0.67
CA GLY A 4 18.08 -21.45 1.62
C GLY A 4 16.95 -20.71 0.93
N MET A 5 15.74 -21.31 0.92
CA MET A 5 14.56 -20.63 0.40
C MET A 5 14.44 -19.28 1.10
N ALA A 6 14.30 -18.20 0.33
CA ALA A 6 14.14 -16.84 0.82
C ALA A 6 13.01 -16.79 1.85
N SER A 7 13.29 -16.27 3.03
CA SER A 7 12.36 -16.24 4.16
C SER A 7 11.62 -14.91 4.22
N TYR A 8 10.33 -14.95 4.48
CA TYR A 8 9.54 -13.73 4.58
C TYR A 8 8.54 -13.77 5.74
N VAL A 9 8.20 -12.58 6.22
CA VAL A 9 7.16 -12.37 7.23
C VAL A 9 6.06 -11.50 6.68
N ILE A 10 4.82 -11.71 7.14
CA ILE A 10 3.66 -10.90 6.77
C ILE A 10 3.05 -10.28 8.01
N ILE A 11 2.59 -9.04 7.89
CA ILE A 11 1.80 -8.36 8.91
C ILE A 11 0.49 -7.91 8.27
N THR A 12 -0.63 -8.27 8.90
CA THR A 12 -1.98 -7.92 8.48
C THR A 12 -2.69 -7.13 9.57
N PRO A 13 -2.76 -5.79 9.47
CA PRO A 13 -3.68 -5.02 10.29
C PRO A 13 -5.13 -5.36 9.93
N ALA A 14 -5.95 -5.70 10.92
CA ALA A 14 -7.36 -6.03 10.75
C ALA A 14 -8.24 -5.26 11.74
N HIS A 15 -9.36 -4.70 11.25
CA HIS A 15 -10.37 -4.04 12.09
C HIS A 15 -11.75 -4.19 11.47
N ASN A 16 -12.62 -4.97 12.11
CA ASN A 16 -13.97 -5.28 11.64
C ASN A 16 -13.97 -5.88 10.22
N GLU A 17 -13.31 -7.04 10.08
CA GLU A 17 -13.10 -7.74 8.82
C GLU A 17 -13.76 -9.13 8.78
N GLU A 18 -14.72 -9.44 9.68
CA GLU A 18 -15.36 -10.76 9.75
C GLU A 18 -15.94 -11.23 8.41
N ALA A 19 -16.38 -10.30 7.56
CA ALA A 19 -16.98 -10.63 6.26
C ALA A 19 -15.96 -11.11 5.21
N PHE A 20 -14.67 -10.78 5.36
CA PHE A 20 -13.67 -11.00 4.31
C PHE A 20 -12.43 -11.74 4.78
N ILE A 21 -12.05 -11.61 6.06
CA ILE A 21 -10.77 -12.10 6.56
C ILE A 21 -10.55 -13.59 6.32
N GLU A 22 -11.61 -14.41 6.37
CA GLU A 22 -11.49 -15.85 6.11
C GLU A 22 -11.02 -16.17 4.69
N LYS A 23 -11.38 -15.33 3.69
CA LYS A 23 -10.88 -15.46 2.32
C LYS A 23 -9.38 -15.18 2.25
N THR A 24 -8.91 -14.16 2.99
CA THR A 24 -7.49 -13.83 3.09
C THR A 24 -6.74 -14.96 3.76
N LEU A 25 -7.23 -15.48 4.89
CA LEU A 25 -6.63 -16.59 5.63
C LEU A 25 -6.47 -17.81 4.73
N ASN A 26 -7.55 -18.22 4.04
CA ASN A 26 -7.53 -19.36 3.13
C ASN A 26 -6.52 -19.19 1.99
N SER A 27 -6.41 -17.98 1.43
CA SER A 27 -5.48 -17.73 0.32
C SER A 27 -4.01 -17.78 0.75
N VAL A 28 -3.69 -17.40 1.99
CA VAL A 28 -2.31 -17.47 2.51
C VAL A 28 -1.94 -18.87 2.97
N VAL A 29 -2.82 -19.60 3.64
CA VAL A 29 -2.51 -20.98 4.05
C VAL A 29 -2.39 -21.95 2.86
N ALA A 30 -2.94 -21.58 1.70
CA ALA A 30 -2.84 -22.35 0.46
C ALA A 30 -1.61 -22.02 -0.39
N GLN A 31 -0.74 -21.09 0.04
CA GLN A 31 0.44 -20.68 -0.73
C GLN A 31 1.44 -21.84 -0.91
N THR A 32 2.10 -21.90 -2.07
CA THR A 32 3.21 -22.84 -2.34
C THR A 32 4.45 -22.49 -1.52
N ALA A 33 4.73 -21.21 -1.29
CA ALA A 33 5.76 -20.72 -0.39
C ALA A 33 5.07 -20.10 0.84
N LEU A 34 5.15 -20.76 1.99
CA LEU A 34 4.56 -20.27 3.25
C LEU A 34 5.47 -19.25 3.94
N PRO A 35 4.91 -18.24 4.63
CA PRO A 35 5.70 -17.29 5.40
C PRO A 35 6.38 -17.96 6.62
N LEU A 36 7.56 -17.46 6.99
CA LEU A 36 8.21 -17.81 8.26
C LEU A 36 7.30 -17.45 9.45
N LYS A 37 6.66 -16.28 9.38
CA LYS A 37 5.69 -15.81 10.36
C LYS A 37 4.65 -14.91 9.71
N TRP A 38 3.40 -15.07 10.10
CA TRP A 38 2.30 -14.20 9.74
C TRP A 38 1.63 -13.66 11.00
N VAL A 39 1.71 -12.36 11.23
CA VAL A 39 1.09 -11.68 12.38
C VAL A 39 -0.15 -10.95 11.90
N ILE A 40 -1.30 -11.37 12.39
CA ILE A 40 -2.56 -10.66 12.19
C ILE A 40 -2.81 -9.81 13.42
N VAL A 41 -2.81 -8.49 13.24
CA VAL A 41 -3.03 -7.52 14.32
C VAL A 41 -4.49 -7.13 14.34
N ASN A 42 -5.24 -7.66 15.29
CA ASN A 42 -6.63 -7.29 15.52
C ASN A 42 -6.69 -5.94 16.27
N ASP A 43 -6.89 -4.85 15.50
CA ASP A 43 -6.88 -3.46 15.97
C ASP A 43 -8.24 -3.08 16.56
N GLY A 44 -8.60 -3.72 17.70
CA GLY A 44 -9.82 -3.42 18.44
C GLY A 44 -11.10 -3.68 17.66
N SER A 45 -11.20 -4.83 16.98
CA SER A 45 -12.47 -5.24 16.36
C SER A 45 -13.51 -5.57 17.43
N ASP A 46 -14.74 -5.23 17.15
CA ASP A 46 -15.96 -5.53 17.93
C ASP A 46 -16.86 -6.58 17.26
N ASP A 47 -16.43 -7.11 16.09
CA ASP A 47 -17.01 -8.23 15.36
C ASP A 47 -16.22 -9.54 15.62
N ARG A 48 -16.55 -10.60 14.89
CA ARG A 48 -15.89 -11.91 15.03
C ARG A 48 -14.52 -12.05 14.36
N THR A 49 -13.90 -10.94 13.91
CA THR A 49 -12.57 -10.97 13.27
C THR A 49 -11.54 -11.73 14.10
N GLY A 50 -11.43 -11.41 15.41
CA GLY A 50 -10.48 -12.04 16.30
C GLY A 50 -10.71 -13.55 16.46
N GLU A 51 -11.97 -13.99 16.64
CA GLU A 51 -12.35 -15.40 16.77
C GLU A 51 -12.00 -16.22 15.52
N ILE A 52 -12.26 -15.64 14.34
CA ILE A 52 -11.96 -16.29 13.06
C ILE A 52 -10.44 -16.50 12.94
N VAL A 53 -9.65 -15.46 13.19
CA VAL A 53 -8.18 -15.56 13.12
C VAL A 53 -7.63 -16.54 14.12
N GLU A 54 -8.12 -16.54 15.36
CA GLU A 54 -7.67 -17.47 16.41
C GLU A 54 -7.91 -18.93 16.02
N ARG A 55 -9.06 -19.23 15.41
CA ARG A 55 -9.36 -20.59 14.91
C ARG A 55 -8.30 -21.07 13.91
N TYR A 56 -7.86 -20.22 12.97
CA TYR A 56 -6.79 -20.56 12.02
C TYR A 56 -5.42 -20.68 12.69
N ALA A 57 -5.08 -19.77 13.59
CA ALA A 57 -3.80 -19.75 14.28
C ALA A 57 -3.56 -21.03 15.12
N ARG A 58 -4.61 -21.68 15.63
CA ARG A 58 -4.50 -22.99 16.33
C ARG A 58 -4.02 -24.11 15.43
N HIS A 59 -4.28 -24.03 14.12
CA HIS A 59 -3.92 -25.08 13.15
C HIS A 59 -2.66 -24.75 12.33
N HIS A 60 -2.19 -23.50 12.34
CA HIS A 60 -1.06 -23.04 11.53
C HIS A 60 0.00 -22.35 12.39
N ARG A 61 1.09 -23.06 12.71
CA ARG A 61 2.14 -22.56 13.63
C ARG A 61 2.84 -21.27 13.18
N PHE A 62 2.85 -20.98 11.89
CA PHE A 62 3.41 -19.73 11.36
C PHE A 62 2.50 -18.53 11.59
N MET A 63 1.22 -18.74 11.94
CA MET A 63 0.27 -17.66 12.22
C MET A 63 0.32 -17.24 13.68
N GLN A 64 0.04 -15.96 13.92
CA GLN A 64 -0.08 -15.37 15.25
C GLN A 64 -1.14 -14.28 15.24
N LEU A 65 -2.10 -14.37 16.15
CA LEU A 65 -3.02 -13.28 16.46
C LEU A 65 -2.39 -12.36 17.50
N LEU A 66 -2.32 -11.07 17.21
CA LEU A 66 -1.98 -10.02 18.16
C LEU A 66 -3.22 -9.17 18.43
N GLN A 67 -3.76 -9.24 19.64
CA GLN A 67 -4.87 -8.40 20.06
C GLN A 67 -4.35 -7.06 20.58
N VAL A 68 -4.85 -5.95 20.03
CA VAL A 68 -4.49 -4.61 20.48
C VAL A 68 -5.74 -3.80 20.76
N THR A 69 -5.64 -2.89 21.72
CA THR A 69 -6.72 -1.95 22.04
C THR A 69 -6.56 -0.71 21.15
N ARG A 70 -7.59 -0.42 20.38
CA ARG A 70 -7.59 0.74 19.51
C ARG A 70 -7.91 2.00 20.30
N PRO A 71 -7.12 3.10 20.17
CA PRO A 71 -7.51 4.40 20.70
C PRO A 71 -8.84 4.87 20.11
N ALA A 72 -9.63 5.57 20.91
CA ALA A 72 -10.89 6.13 20.44
C ALA A 72 -10.66 7.09 19.26
N GLY A 73 -11.52 7.02 18.26
CA GLY A 73 -11.48 7.87 17.06
C GLY A 73 -10.91 7.19 15.82
N ARG A 74 -11.29 7.76 14.67
CA ARG A 74 -10.86 7.24 13.36
C ARG A 74 -9.65 8.03 12.87
N ASP A 75 -8.52 7.36 12.77
CA ASP A 75 -7.28 7.90 12.21
C ASP A 75 -6.71 6.93 11.17
N PHE A 76 -6.37 7.44 9.97
CA PHE A 76 -5.73 6.63 8.92
C PHE A 76 -4.34 6.14 9.29
N GLY A 77 -3.69 6.78 10.27
CA GLY A 77 -2.46 6.30 10.88
C GLY A 77 -2.61 5.01 11.69
N ASN A 78 -3.86 4.60 12.05
CA ASN A 78 -4.09 3.38 12.82
C ASN A 78 -3.55 2.13 12.11
N LYS A 79 -3.69 2.04 10.77
CA LYS A 79 -3.11 0.94 9.98
C LYS A 79 -1.60 0.85 10.15
N ALA A 80 -0.89 1.97 10.06
CA ALA A 80 0.56 2.01 10.27
C ALA A 80 0.95 1.66 11.70
N ARG A 81 0.19 2.16 12.71
CA ARG A 81 0.43 1.80 14.11
C ARG A 81 0.24 0.31 14.36
N ALA A 82 -0.87 -0.27 13.87
CA ALA A 82 -1.13 -1.71 13.99
C ALA A 82 -0.04 -2.53 13.28
N PHE A 83 0.37 -2.14 12.07
CA PHE A 83 1.48 -2.77 11.37
C PHE A 83 2.77 -2.72 12.20
N ASN A 84 3.12 -1.56 12.75
CA ASN A 84 4.34 -1.38 13.54
C ASN A 84 4.30 -2.20 14.85
N LEU A 85 3.12 -2.36 15.49
CA LEU A 85 2.98 -3.27 16.62
C LEU A 85 3.21 -4.74 16.23
N GLY A 86 2.70 -5.17 15.08
CA GLY A 86 3.00 -6.48 14.52
C GLY A 86 4.48 -6.65 14.18
N LEU A 87 5.13 -5.63 13.64
CA LEU A 87 6.56 -5.62 13.32
C LEU A 87 7.43 -5.88 14.56
N GLU A 88 7.09 -5.28 15.71
CA GLU A 88 7.85 -5.50 16.95
C GLU A 88 7.90 -6.99 17.35
N THR A 89 6.84 -7.74 17.08
CA THR A 89 6.78 -9.17 17.44
C THR A 89 7.68 -10.05 16.57
N VAL A 90 8.13 -9.58 15.41
CA VAL A 90 8.96 -10.34 14.46
C VAL A 90 10.36 -9.79 14.29
N ARG A 91 10.71 -8.66 14.91
CA ARG A 91 12.04 -8.02 14.77
C ARG A 91 13.21 -8.93 15.13
N HIS A 92 13.01 -9.83 16.07
CA HIS A 92 14.04 -10.78 16.52
C HIS A 92 14.28 -11.95 15.55
N LEU A 93 13.41 -12.12 14.56
CA LEU A 93 13.52 -13.18 13.57
C LEU A 93 14.51 -12.78 12.46
N SER A 94 15.21 -13.78 11.91
CA SER A 94 15.96 -13.61 10.68
C SER A 94 15.06 -13.87 9.49
N TYR A 95 14.80 -12.85 8.67
CA TYR A 95 14.01 -12.93 7.44
C TYR A 95 14.56 -11.98 6.39
N ASP A 96 14.32 -12.29 5.12
CA ASP A 96 14.84 -11.54 3.98
C ASP A 96 13.82 -10.51 3.47
N TYR A 97 12.51 -10.79 3.65
CA TYR A 97 11.43 -9.94 3.15
C TYR A 97 10.33 -9.73 4.19
N ILE A 98 9.69 -8.57 4.14
CA ILE A 98 8.56 -8.22 4.99
C ILE A 98 7.41 -7.66 4.17
N GLY A 99 6.19 -8.16 4.39
CA GLY A 99 4.99 -7.76 3.65
C GLY A 99 3.91 -7.14 4.53
N ASN A 100 3.21 -6.16 3.96
CA ASN A 100 1.86 -5.80 4.38
C ASN A 100 0.85 -6.53 3.51
N LEU A 101 -0.11 -7.19 4.15
CA LEU A 101 -1.25 -7.80 3.48
C LEU A 101 -2.53 -7.31 4.14
N ASP A 102 -3.45 -6.73 3.38
CA ASP A 102 -4.74 -6.30 3.91
C ASP A 102 -5.67 -7.49 4.19
N ALA A 103 -6.59 -7.33 5.12
CA ALA A 103 -7.43 -8.41 5.65
C ALA A 103 -8.61 -8.82 4.74
N ASP A 104 -8.79 -8.14 3.60
CA ASP A 104 -9.85 -8.36 2.62
C ASP A 104 -9.32 -8.77 1.24
N ILE A 105 -8.11 -9.34 1.20
CA ILE A 105 -7.37 -9.74 -0.01
C ILE A 105 -7.39 -11.25 -0.21
N SER A 106 -7.53 -11.70 -1.47
CA SER A 106 -7.21 -13.08 -1.86
C SER A 106 -6.10 -13.11 -2.91
N LEU A 107 -5.15 -14.01 -2.71
CA LEU A 107 -3.95 -14.17 -3.51
C LEU A 107 -4.03 -15.44 -4.37
N PRO A 108 -3.42 -15.48 -5.58
CA PRO A 108 -3.13 -16.73 -6.28
C PRO A 108 -2.26 -17.66 -5.43
N ARG A 109 -2.35 -18.96 -5.68
CA ARG A 109 -1.66 -19.98 -4.87
C ARG A 109 -0.14 -19.88 -4.90
N ASP A 110 0.43 -19.41 -5.98
CA ASP A 110 1.86 -19.25 -6.24
C ASP A 110 2.37 -17.81 -6.05
N TYR A 111 1.54 -16.94 -5.46
CA TYR A 111 1.79 -15.50 -5.38
C TYR A 111 3.15 -15.17 -4.75
N TYR A 112 3.41 -15.66 -3.55
CA TYR A 112 4.67 -15.33 -2.86
C TYR A 112 5.88 -16.01 -3.51
N GLU A 113 5.74 -17.24 -4.01
CA GLU A 113 6.81 -17.90 -4.76
C GLU A 113 7.22 -17.08 -5.99
N ALA A 114 6.24 -16.59 -6.76
CA ALA A 114 6.50 -15.75 -7.93
C ALA A 114 7.15 -14.42 -7.56
N ILE A 115 6.66 -13.71 -6.53
CA ILE A 115 7.23 -12.44 -6.09
C ILE A 115 8.66 -12.65 -5.55
N LEU A 116 8.92 -13.68 -4.78
CA LEU A 116 10.25 -13.98 -4.24
C LEU A 116 11.25 -14.27 -5.36
N SER A 117 10.85 -15.02 -6.39
CA SER A 117 11.71 -15.28 -7.55
C SER A 117 12.10 -14.01 -8.31
N GLU A 118 11.26 -12.98 -8.30
CA GLU A 118 11.60 -11.68 -8.91
C GLU A 118 12.62 -10.90 -8.08
N PHE A 119 12.52 -10.95 -6.76
CA PHE A 119 13.54 -10.37 -5.88
C PHE A 119 14.91 -11.04 -6.05
N ASP A 120 14.94 -12.35 -6.34
CA ASP A 120 16.18 -13.08 -6.61
C ASP A 120 16.82 -12.68 -7.94
N ARG A 121 15.98 -12.38 -8.95
CA ARG A 121 16.44 -11.94 -10.29
C ARG A 121 16.92 -10.50 -10.33
N GLU A 122 16.32 -9.64 -9.50
CA GLU A 122 16.58 -8.19 -9.51
C GLU A 122 17.00 -7.71 -8.10
N SER A 123 18.28 -7.57 -7.90
CA SER A 123 18.85 -7.17 -6.61
C SER A 123 18.46 -5.76 -6.17
N LYS A 124 18.13 -4.86 -7.12
CA LYS A 124 17.65 -3.51 -6.84
C LYS A 124 16.15 -3.43 -6.59
N LEU A 125 15.42 -4.52 -6.77
CA LEU A 125 14.00 -4.56 -6.45
C LEU A 125 13.81 -4.46 -4.94
N GLY A 126 13.27 -3.34 -4.49
CA GLY A 126 13.04 -3.04 -3.08
C GLY A 126 11.61 -3.32 -2.64
N ILE A 127 10.62 -3.06 -3.52
CA ILE A 127 9.19 -3.24 -3.24
C ILE A 127 8.53 -3.90 -4.44
N SER A 128 7.78 -4.98 -4.20
CA SER A 128 6.97 -5.62 -5.23
C SER A 128 5.60 -6.07 -4.70
N GLY A 129 4.67 -6.27 -5.62
CA GLY A 129 3.33 -6.77 -5.34
C GLY A 129 2.53 -7.01 -6.61
N GLY A 130 1.39 -7.65 -6.51
CA GLY A 130 0.52 -7.96 -7.63
C GLY A 130 -0.45 -6.83 -8.00
N MET A 131 -1.15 -7.01 -9.11
CA MET A 131 -2.18 -6.11 -9.62
C MET A 131 -3.50 -6.33 -8.88
N ILE A 132 -4.00 -5.29 -8.22
CA ILE A 132 -5.28 -5.33 -7.51
C ILE A 132 -6.45 -5.31 -8.49
N SER A 133 -7.40 -6.22 -8.28
CA SER A 133 -8.72 -6.20 -8.90
C SER A 133 -9.76 -6.08 -7.78
N SER A 134 -10.48 -4.95 -7.75
CA SER A 134 -11.51 -4.69 -6.73
C SER A 134 -12.86 -5.23 -7.18
N PHE A 135 -13.66 -5.73 -6.24
CA PHE A 135 -15.02 -6.19 -6.50
C PHE A 135 -15.98 -5.00 -6.70
N VAL A 136 -16.53 -4.87 -7.89
CA VAL A 136 -17.43 -3.78 -8.29
C VAL A 136 -18.61 -4.35 -9.10
N GLU A 137 -19.84 -4.09 -8.65
CA GLU A 137 -21.06 -4.47 -9.37
C GLU A 137 -21.09 -5.95 -9.82
N GLY A 138 -20.66 -6.87 -8.93
CA GLY A 138 -20.72 -8.30 -9.19
C GLY A 138 -19.51 -8.90 -9.91
N GLN A 139 -18.49 -8.11 -10.25
CA GLN A 139 -17.28 -8.58 -10.94
C GLN A 139 -15.99 -7.93 -10.40
N PHE A 140 -14.85 -8.59 -10.63
CA PHE A 140 -13.55 -8.04 -10.30
C PHE A 140 -13.01 -7.19 -11.46
N ILE A 141 -12.73 -5.92 -11.19
CA ILE A 141 -12.18 -4.96 -12.17
C ILE A 141 -10.78 -4.59 -11.73
N SER A 142 -9.80 -4.79 -12.62
CA SER A 142 -8.41 -4.38 -12.38
C SER A 142 -8.32 -2.87 -12.22
N GLN A 143 -7.56 -2.44 -11.21
CA GLN A 143 -7.26 -1.03 -11.03
C GLN A 143 -6.21 -0.59 -12.06
N ASP A 144 -6.41 0.60 -12.65
CA ASP A 144 -5.40 1.24 -13.50
C ASP A 144 -4.38 1.91 -12.57
N VAL A 145 -3.27 1.21 -12.32
CA VAL A 145 -2.15 1.68 -11.50
C VAL A 145 -0.88 1.73 -12.32
N ALA A 146 -0.02 2.70 -12.01
CA ALA A 146 1.30 2.77 -12.62
C ALA A 146 2.13 1.57 -12.16
N LEU A 147 2.84 0.92 -13.10
CA LEU A 147 3.65 -0.26 -12.79
C LEU A 147 4.88 0.05 -11.91
N ASP A 148 5.24 1.32 -11.77
CA ASP A 148 6.29 1.83 -10.87
C ASP A 148 5.76 2.21 -9.46
N SER A 149 4.60 1.67 -9.09
CA SER A 149 3.96 1.80 -7.77
C SER A 149 3.28 0.48 -7.41
N VAL A 150 3.21 0.14 -6.14
CA VAL A 150 2.60 -1.10 -5.62
C VAL A 150 1.48 -0.74 -4.65
N ALA A 151 0.32 -1.35 -4.82
CA ALA A 151 -0.81 -1.12 -3.92
C ALA A 151 -0.44 -1.48 -2.47
N GLY A 152 -0.73 -0.57 -1.55
CA GLY A 152 -0.42 -0.73 -0.13
C GLY A 152 -1.07 -1.95 0.54
N ALA A 153 -2.05 -2.57 -0.13
CA ALA A 153 -2.69 -3.80 0.33
C ALA A 153 -1.80 -5.05 0.21
N VAL A 154 -0.75 -5.01 -0.63
CA VAL A 154 0.06 -6.20 -0.99
C VAL A 154 1.54 -5.89 -1.17
N GLN A 155 2.05 -4.85 -0.53
CA GLN A 155 3.48 -4.50 -0.61
C GLN A 155 4.34 -5.56 0.09
N LEU A 156 5.25 -6.21 -0.65
CA LEU A 156 6.34 -6.99 -0.10
C LEU A 156 7.64 -6.21 -0.31
N PHE A 157 8.40 -6.04 0.76
CA PHE A 157 9.66 -5.30 0.78
C PHE A 157 10.83 -6.27 0.95
N ARG A 158 11.94 -5.99 0.26
CA ARG A 158 13.24 -6.46 0.72
C ARG A 158 13.52 -5.85 2.09
N ARG A 159 13.98 -6.64 3.07
CA ARG A 159 14.21 -6.18 4.44
C ARG A 159 15.09 -4.93 4.50
N GLU A 160 16.20 -4.93 3.79
CA GLU A 160 17.09 -3.79 3.71
C GLU A 160 16.40 -2.52 3.19
N CYS A 161 15.59 -2.65 2.14
CA CYS A 161 14.79 -1.54 1.64
C CYS A 161 13.82 -1.01 2.71
N PHE A 162 13.10 -1.91 3.39
CA PHE A 162 12.15 -1.55 4.45
C PHE A 162 12.84 -0.82 5.61
N GLU A 163 13.99 -1.30 6.06
CA GLU A 163 14.80 -0.67 7.12
C GLU A 163 15.26 0.73 6.69
N GLN A 164 15.75 0.89 5.45
CA GLN A 164 16.16 2.19 4.89
C GLN A 164 15.00 3.17 4.69
N THR A 165 13.77 2.69 4.49
CA THR A 165 12.60 3.58 4.44
C THR A 165 12.14 4.04 5.81
N GLY A 166 12.64 3.43 6.89
CA GLY A 166 12.18 3.67 8.26
C GLY A 166 10.83 3.04 8.57
N GLY A 167 10.37 2.11 7.73
CA GLY A 167 9.06 1.45 7.87
C GLY A 167 7.88 2.32 7.47
N TYR A 168 6.69 1.95 7.93
CA TYR A 168 5.48 2.75 7.67
C TYR A 168 5.32 3.90 8.66
N MET A 169 5.27 5.11 8.12
CA MET A 169 4.99 6.33 8.88
C MET A 169 3.50 6.44 9.18
N ALA A 170 3.11 6.71 10.43
CA ALA A 170 1.71 6.96 10.78
C ALA A 170 1.25 8.32 10.23
N LEU A 171 0.61 8.32 9.08
CA LEU A 171 0.14 9.51 8.38
C LEU A 171 -1.38 9.69 8.56
N PRO A 172 -1.87 10.74 9.24
CA PRO A 172 -3.29 10.95 9.51
C PRO A 172 -4.16 11.05 8.24
N GLN A 173 -3.59 11.49 7.12
CA GLN A 173 -4.27 11.62 5.83
C GLN A 173 -4.17 10.34 4.98
N GLY A 174 -3.48 9.30 5.45
CA GLY A 174 -3.12 8.10 4.68
C GLY A 174 -1.93 8.32 3.74
N GLY A 175 -1.62 7.33 2.89
CA GLY A 175 -0.49 7.37 1.95
C GLY A 175 0.81 6.87 2.54
N ILE A 176 0.73 5.98 3.53
CA ILE A 176 1.87 5.32 4.16
C ILE A 176 2.68 4.50 3.15
N ASP A 177 1.98 3.82 2.25
CA ASP A 177 2.48 3.08 1.10
C ASP A 177 3.25 3.99 0.13
N THR A 178 2.60 5.06 -0.30
CA THR A 178 3.19 6.05 -1.22
C THR A 178 4.43 6.72 -0.61
N ALA A 179 4.41 7.04 0.70
CA ALA A 179 5.57 7.60 1.39
C ALA A 179 6.75 6.63 1.39
N ALA A 180 6.51 5.35 1.71
CA ALA A 180 7.54 4.32 1.70
C ALA A 180 8.14 4.14 0.30
N GLU A 181 7.31 4.12 -0.76
CA GLU A 181 7.77 4.02 -2.14
C GLU A 181 8.65 5.21 -2.56
N ILE A 182 8.25 6.44 -2.22
CA ILE A 182 9.05 7.64 -2.55
C ILE A 182 10.42 7.55 -1.89
N ILE A 183 10.49 7.14 -0.60
CA ILE A 183 11.74 7.00 0.12
C ILE A 183 12.58 5.85 -0.48
N ALA A 184 11.96 4.71 -0.82
CA ALA A 184 12.63 3.59 -1.45
C ALA A 184 13.28 4.02 -2.79
N ARG A 185 12.54 4.69 -3.67
CA ARG A 185 13.08 5.19 -4.95
C ARG A 185 14.18 6.22 -4.77
N LYS A 186 14.04 7.12 -3.80
CA LYS A 186 15.11 8.07 -3.44
C LYS A 186 16.41 7.36 -3.04
N ASN A 187 16.28 6.22 -2.35
CA ASN A 187 17.42 5.41 -1.93
C ASN A 187 17.95 4.46 -3.03
N GLY A 188 17.42 4.58 -4.26
CA GLY A 188 17.88 3.81 -5.43
C GLY A 188 17.21 2.45 -5.61
N TRP A 189 16.20 2.12 -4.80
CA TRP A 189 15.41 0.90 -4.95
C TRP A 189 14.39 1.00 -6.07
N MET A 190 14.18 -0.10 -6.76
CA MET A 190 13.07 -0.26 -7.71
C MET A 190 11.79 -0.62 -6.97
N VAL A 191 10.67 -0.07 -7.45
CA VAL A 191 9.30 -0.37 -6.99
C VAL A 191 8.53 -0.85 -8.20
N GLN A 192 7.95 -2.06 -8.14
CA GLN A 192 7.32 -2.65 -9.31
C GLN A 192 6.08 -3.49 -8.99
N THR A 193 4.96 -3.16 -9.64
CA THR A 193 3.77 -4.02 -9.69
C THR A 193 3.92 -5.08 -10.76
N ARG A 194 3.51 -6.31 -10.44
CA ARG A 194 3.45 -7.47 -11.34
C ARG A 194 2.02 -7.65 -11.86
N PRO A 195 1.73 -7.22 -13.09
CA PRO A 195 0.37 -7.24 -13.62
C PRO A 195 -0.16 -8.66 -13.88
N GLU A 196 0.73 -9.65 -14.06
CA GLU A 196 0.40 -11.06 -14.20
C GLU A 196 -0.12 -11.70 -12.90
N LEU A 197 0.26 -11.17 -11.74
CA LEU A 197 -0.18 -11.65 -10.44
C LEU A 197 -1.44 -10.90 -10.01
N ARG A 198 -2.59 -11.46 -10.37
CA ARG A 198 -3.88 -10.87 -10.03
C ARG A 198 -4.23 -11.10 -8.57
N VAL A 199 -4.48 -10.01 -7.87
CA VAL A 199 -4.88 -9.98 -6.46
C VAL A 199 -6.33 -9.51 -6.38
N LEU A 200 -7.17 -10.23 -5.63
CA LEU A 200 -8.58 -9.91 -5.49
C LEU A 200 -8.84 -9.16 -4.18
N GLU A 201 -9.32 -7.93 -4.28
CA GLU A 201 -9.77 -7.12 -3.15
C GLU A 201 -11.30 -7.24 -3.02
N HIS A 202 -11.79 -7.83 -1.94
CA HIS A 202 -13.21 -8.14 -1.73
C HIS A 202 -14.03 -6.94 -1.27
N ARG A 203 -13.39 -5.98 -0.60
CA ARG A 203 -14.02 -4.70 -0.26
C ARG A 203 -13.66 -3.67 -1.31
N ARG A 204 -14.65 -2.92 -1.78
CA ARG A 204 -14.38 -1.81 -2.70
C ARG A 204 -13.52 -0.76 -2.01
N THR A 205 -12.36 -0.44 -2.59
CA THR A 205 -11.46 0.60 -2.08
C THR A 205 -12.21 1.92 -1.87
N GLY A 206 -12.06 2.51 -0.68
CA GLY A 206 -12.65 3.81 -0.34
C GLY A 206 -14.12 3.79 0.06
N THR A 207 -14.79 2.62 0.08
CA THR A 207 -16.21 2.53 0.45
C THR A 207 -16.45 2.36 1.95
N ALA A 208 -15.42 2.00 2.71
CA ALA A 208 -15.57 1.68 4.12
C ALA A 208 -16.26 2.80 4.94
N THR A 209 -16.30 4.09 4.49
CA THR A 209 -17.01 5.14 5.26
C THR A 209 -17.02 6.56 4.66
N ALA A 210 -16.50 6.84 3.47
CA ALA A 210 -16.45 8.21 2.96
C ALA A 210 -17.34 8.39 1.71
N ARG A 211 -18.13 9.46 1.71
CA ARG A 211 -18.76 9.94 0.48
C ARG A 211 -17.66 10.16 -0.58
N PRO A 212 -17.87 9.82 -1.86
CA PRO A 212 -16.83 9.89 -2.89
C PRO A 212 -16.07 11.22 -2.95
N LEU A 213 -16.77 12.34 -2.76
CA LEU A 213 -16.16 13.68 -2.73
C LEU A 213 -15.25 13.90 -1.53
N THR A 214 -15.62 13.41 -0.36
CA THR A 214 -14.78 13.50 0.86
C THR A 214 -13.46 12.73 0.66
N ALA A 215 -13.50 11.58 -0.01
CA ALA A 215 -12.30 10.80 -0.35
C ALA A 215 -11.38 11.60 -1.30
N ARG A 216 -11.94 12.30 -2.30
CA ARG A 216 -11.17 13.15 -3.22
C ARG A 216 -10.56 14.38 -2.52
N VAL A 217 -11.30 15.06 -1.64
CA VAL A 217 -10.74 16.14 -0.82
C VAL A 217 -9.56 15.63 0.03
N ARG A 218 -9.70 14.46 0.63
CA ARG A 218 -8.62 13.83 1.40
C ARG A 218 -7.43 13.48 0.53
N GLU A 219 -7.64 12.97 -0.69
CA GLU A 219 -6.57 12.73 -1.66
C GLU A 219 -5.74 14.00 -1.89
N GLY A 220 -6.39 15.13 -2.15
CA GLY A 220 -5.71 16.42 -2.32
C GLY A 220 -4.88 16.82 -1.09
N LYS A 221 -5.46 16.70 0.12
CA LYS A 221 -4.74 16.97 1.38
C LYS A 221 -3.53 16.05 1.55
N ARG A 222 -3.68 14.76 1.25
CA ARG A 222 -2.61 13.76 1.32
C ARG A 222 -1.46 14.10 0.38
N LEU A 223 -1.75 14.43 -0.88
CA LEU A 223 -0.73 14.78 -1.85
C LEU A 223 0.03 16.05 -1.47
N HIS A 224 -0.65 17.05 -0.89
CA HIS A 224 0.03 18.20 -0.27
C HIS A 224 0.94 17.77 0.87
N ALA A 225 0.44 16.97 1.81
CA ALA A 225 1.21 16.51 2.98
C ALA A 225 2.46 15.70 2.57
N LEU A 226 2.40 14.97 1.46
CA LEU A 226 3.55 14.26 0.86
C LEU A 226 4.51 15.20 0.08
N GLY A 227 4.17 16.48 -0.08
CA GLY A 227 5.05 17.46 -0.74
C GLY A 227 4.99 17.47 -2.27
N TYR A 228 3.93 16.92 -2.87
CA TYR A 228 3.74 16.95 -4.33
C TYR A 228 3.85 18.37 -4.89
N GLY A 229 4.54 18.52 -6.03
CA GLY A 229 4.66 19.80 -6.73
C GLY A 229 3.32 20.27 -7.29
N PHE A 230 3.00 21.56 -7.15
CA PHE A 230 1.71 22.11 -7.56
C PHE A 230 1.40 21.87 -9.04
N LEU A 231 2.38 22.10 -9.93
CA LEU A 231 2.19 21.90 -11.37
C LEU A 231 1.87 20.43 -11.69
N PHE A 232 2.63 19.49 -11.13
CA PHE A 232 2.38 18.07 -11.32
C PHE A 232 1.00 17.66 -10.79
N PHE A 233 0.61 18.19 -9.64
CA PHE A 233 -0.70 17.96 -9.07
C PHE A 233 -1.84 18.49 -9.97
N CYS A 234 -1.70 19.69 -10.55
CA CYS A 234 -2.67 20.23 -11.51
C CYS A 234 -2.82 19.33 -12.74
N LEU A 235 -1.69 18.89 -13.34
CA LEU A 235 -1.72 17.96 -14.48
C LEU A 235 -2.38 16.62 -14.12
N ARG A 236 -2.11 16.10 -12.92
CA ARG A 236 -2.78 14.91 -12.39
C ARG A 236 -4.30 15.12 -12.27
N CYS A 237 -4.76 16.28 -11.79
CA CYS A 237 -6.19 16.61 -11.72
C CYS A 237 -6.83 16.62 -13.11
N VAL A 238 -6.14 17.17 -14.11
CA VAL A 238 -6.60 17.18 -15.51
C VAL A 238 -6.68 15.75 -16.04
N TYR A 239 -5.62 14.95 -15.88
CA TYR A 239 -5.59 13.55 -16.32
C TYR A 239 -6.74 12.73 -15.70
N ARG A 240 -6.98 12.89 -14.40
CA ARG A 240 -8.02 12.17 -13.65
C ARG A 240 -9.42 12.79 -13.74
N SER A 241 -9.60 13.85 -14.52
CA SER A 241 -10.89 14.55 -14.64
C SER A 241 -12.00 13.69 -15.24
N MET A 242 -11.63 12.67 -16.02
CA MET A 242 -12.57 11.72 -16.63
C MET A 242 -12.93 10.53 -15.71
N GLU A 243 -12.21 10.35 -14.58
CA GLU A 243 -12.56 9.33 -13.57
C GLU A 243 -13.84 9.73 -12.80
N ARG A 244 -14.61 8.73 -12.38
CA ARG A 244 -15.82 8.99 -11.56
C ARG A 244 -15.45 9.45 -10.13
N PRO A 245 -16.14 10.47 -9.56
CA PRO A 245 -17.11 11.36 -10.21
C PRO A 245 -16.42 12.37 -11.13
N LYS A 246 -16.79 12.33 -12.43
CA LYS A 246 -16.15 13.14 -13.50
C LYS A 246 -16.08 14.62 -13.11
N LEU A 247 -14.96 15.29 -13.44
CA LEU A 247 -14.67 16.70 -13.14
C LEU A 247 -14.80 17.08 -11.66
N ILE A 248 -15.93 16.80 -11.03
CA ILE A 248 -16.22 17.15 -9.63
C ILE A 248 -15.21 16.49 -8.68
N GLY A 249 -14.75 15.26 -8.99
CA GLY A 249 -13.71 14.59 -8.23
C GLY A 249 -12.38 15.32 -8.25
N SER A 250 -11.97 15.81 -9.42
CA SER A 250 -10.74 16.61 -9.59
C SER A 250 -10.85 17.96 -8.90
N VAL A 251 -12.00 18.65 -9.00
CA VAL A 251 -12.26 19.91 -8.28
C VAL A 251 -12.20 19.69 -6.76
N ALA A 252 -12.78 18.60 -6.25
CA ALA A 252 -12.73 18.26 -4.83
C ALA A 252 -11.29 17.98 -4.35
N ALA A 253 -10.48 17.24 -5.15
CA ALA A 253 -9.08 17.02 -4.84
C ALA A 253 -8.28 18.34 -4.87
N PHE A 254 -8.52 19.18 -5.87
CA PHE A 254 -7.90 20.51 -5.99
C PHE A 254 -8.22 21.39 -4.78
N TYR A 255 -9.49 21.43 -4.35
CA TYR A 255 -9.89 22.11 -3.13
C TYR A 255 -9.13 21.57 -1.90
N GLY A 256 -9.02 20.24 -1.76
CA GLY A 256 -8.30 19.62 -0.66
C GLY A 256 -6.82 20.01 -0.59
N TYR A 257 -6.16 20.07 -1.75
CA TYR A 257 -4.76 20.51 -1.85
C TYR A 257 -4.63 22.00 -1.53
N LEU A 258 -5.44 22.85 -2.17
CA LEU A 258 -5.39 24.31 -2.00
C LEU A 258 -5.65 24.74 -0.57
N ILE A 259 -6.66 24.16 0.10
CA ILE A 259 -6.95 24.51 1.50
C ILE A 259 -5.80 24.10 2.43
N SER A 260 -5.06 23.03 2.11
CA SER A 260 -3.87 22.65 2.87
C SER A 260 -2.73 23.66 2.69
N VAL A 261 -2.53 24.16 1.48
CA VAL A 261 -1.56 25.25 1.19
C VAL A 261 -1.94 26.53 1.95
N LEU A 262 -3.20 26.97 1.80
CA LEU A 262 -3.70 28.21 2.45
C LEU A 262 -3.62 28.15 3.98
N ARG A 263 -3.89 26.97 4.56
CA ARG A 263 -3.78 26.73 6.00
C ARG A 263 -2.37 26.44 6.46
N ARG A 264 -1.37 26.50 5.58
CA ARG A 264 0.05 26.20 5.86
C ARG A 264 0.23 24.87 6.58
N GLN A 265 -0.54 23.85 6.15
CA GLN A 265 -0.42 22.51 6.71
C GLN A 265 1.00 21.97 6.48
N PRO A 266 1.60 21.26 7.44
CA PRO A 266 2.95 20.78 7.30
C PRO A 266 3.07 19.72 6.19
N ILE A 267 4.19 19.73 5.48
CA ILE A 267 4.67 18.61 4.66
C ILE A 267 5.33 17.63 5.61
N VAL A 268 4.94 16.35 5.53
CA VAL A 268 5.35 15.32 6.50
C VAL A 268 6.64 14.60 6.09
N LEU A 269 6.95 14.56 4.78
CA LEU A 269 8.19 13.96 4.31
C LEU A 269 9.39 14.88 4.55
N PRO A 270 10.59 14.31 4.81
CA PRO A 270 11.82 15.07 4.95
C PRO A 270 12.10 15.95 3.72
N PRO A 271 12.74 17.13 3.90
CA PRO A 271 12.96 18.08 2.81
C PRO A 271 13.73 17.51 1.61
N ASP A 272 14.70 16.63 1.85
CA ASP A 272 15.49 15.95 0.82
C ASP A 272 14.66 14.93 0.03
N VAL A 273 13.71 14.25 0.68
CA VAL A 273 12.75 13.35 0.03
C VAL A 273 11.78 14.14 -0.83
N VAL A 274 11.28 15.28 -0.34
CA VAL A 274 10.41 16.18 -1.11
C VAL A 274 11.13 16.74 -2.34
N LYS A 275 12.42 17.10 -2.19
CA LYS A 275 13.26 17.56 -3.32
C LYS A 275 13.38 16.49 -4.39
N TYR A 276 13.66 15.25 -3.99
CA TYR A 276 13.71 14.09 -4.88
C TYR A 276 12.37 13.87 -5.60
N LEU A 277 11.26 13.82 -4.85
CA LEU A 277 9.92 13.64 -5.40
C LEU A 277 9.59 14.69 -6.48
N ARG A 278 9.86 15.95 -6.20
CA ARG A 278 9.59 17.03 -7.17
C ARG A 278 10.49 16.95 -8.40
N ALA A 279 11.74 16.53 -8.27
CA ALA A 279 12.62 16.27 -9.40
C ALA A 279 12.09 15.11 -10.27
N GLU A 280 11.67 14.00 -9.67
CA GLU A 280 11.03 12.87 -10.35
C GLU A 280 9.76 13.32 -11.10
N GLN A 281 8.91 14.11 -10.46
CA GLN A 281 7.70 14.68 -11.07
C GLN A 281 8.01 15.59 -12.27
N ASN A 282 9.00 16.44 -12.15
CA ASN A 282 9.43 17.31 -13.26
C ASN A 282 9.97 16.50 -14.44
N MET A 283 10.73 15.42 -14.17
CA MET A 283 11.17 14.52 -15.24
C MET A 283 9.99 13.82 -15.94
N LYS A 284 8.98 13.35 -15.18
CA LYS A 284 7.76 12.77 -15.76
C LYS A 284 6.99 13.77 -16.63
N ILE A 285 6.91 15.04 -16.22
CA ILE A 285 6.32 16.11 -17.03
C ILE A 285 7.11 16.31 -18.33
N LEU A 286 8.44 16.41 -18.26
CA LEU A 286 9.29 16.59 -19.43
C LEU A 286 9.18 15.41 -20.42
N GLN A 287 9.13 14.20 -19.92
CA GLN A 287 8.92 12.99 -20.75
C GLN A 287 7.55 13.02 -21.43
N MET A 288 6.50 13.42 -20.73
CA MET A 288 5.16 13.57 -21.31
C MET A 288 5.13 14.65 -22.40
N VAL A 289 5.73 15.82 -22.16
CA VAL A 289 5.84 16.90 -23.17
C VAL A 289 6.62 16.44 -24.41
N ARG A 290 7.73 15.71 -24.24
CA ARG A 290 8.51 15.14 -25.34
C ARG A 290 7.72 14.10 -26.14
N ARG A 291 6.88 13.31 -25.48
CA ARG A 291 6.08 12.26 -26.14
C ARG A 291 4.86 12.81 -26.91
N TYR A 292 4.25 13.88 -26.41
CA TYR A 292 3.01 14.46 -26.93
C TYR A 292 3.15 15.91 -27.44
N GLY A 293 4.28 16.56 -27.18
CA GLY A 293 4.56 17.92 -27.59
C GLY A 293 5.38 17.98 -28.87
N PHE A 294 4.77 18.51 -29.90
CA PHE A 294 5.25 18.92 -31.24
C PHE A 294 6.04 17.86 -32.03
N PRO A 295 5.57 17.53 -33.25
CA PRO A 295 6.40 16.85 -34.24
C PRO A 295 7.61 17.76 -34.53
N GLN A 296 8.81 17.20 -34.39
CA GLN A 296 10.00 17.90 -34.88
C GLN A 296 9.78 18.14 -36.39
N ARG A 297 9.76 19.43 -36.77
CA ARG A 297 9.81 19.83 -38.16
C ARG A 297 11.18 19.51 -38.74
#